data_7990c00abaf5707da12dd4ce3ee1c4fd
#
_entry.id   7990c00abaf5707da12dd4ce3ee1c4fd
#
_cell.length_a   1.000
_cell.length_b   1.000
_cell.length_c   1.000
_cell.angle_alpha   90.00
_cell.angle_beta   90.00
_cell.angle_gamma   90.00
#
_symmetry.space_group_name_H-M   'P 1'
#
loop_
_entity.id
_entity.type
_entity.pdbx_description
1 polymer ?
#
loop_
_entity_poly.entity_id
_entity_poly.type
_entity_poly.pdbx_seq_one_letter_code
_entity_poly.pdbx_strand_id
1 'polypeptide(L)'
;MAAGGTRFCSLQGCTRRVFVDAKTGIEYDYCGRTHAKAALEEQGLQLPPPHGMCHTCNLDGCEEPVWFDESSGRVHDFCCRNHAQQAQRTGLWPDSNRRLQGRSQSDNRCALPGCSAPRFVDQTGFMHDFCGRTHAKQAQERGMMGYAGTGVEDSGMVDRVWSGRDGEAPYVISMLTNRHPKYKGIKDQFLATWLHDGAKPTVMRIYQVRNPRQVFTTYSSYKDSLAASAAGSDIRSAVNETRRWHGTSMSSSCSFGIDINQRPCTDPACAVCTICATSFDLKHSGRAALGGSARRNLRYGRGLYFSRVSSKSNDYNESTERHVPQGRTRIMFLCKVALGAEWKVTEADLREQDIDANVVARGYGCRAHSVTGLTVSDGGALNYEENVVYANDAAIPSYLIVYRLY
;
A
#
# COMPACT_ATOMS: atom_id res chain seq x y z
N MET A 1 -14.11 -47.57 13.03
CA MET A 1 -13.02 -47.75 12.07
C MET A 1 -13.57 -47.53 10.68
N ALA A 2 -13.48 -46.31 10.15
CA ALA A 2 -13.90 -45.99 8.81
C ALA A 2 -12.67 -46.16 7.88
N ALA A 3 -12.77 -47.09 6.91
CA ALA A 3 -11.75 -47.36 5.91
C ALA A 3 -11.54 -46.10 5.06
N GLY A 4 -10.42 -45.41 5.22
CA GLY A 4 -9.98 -44.32 4.38
C GLY A 4 -9.69 -44.82 2.97
N GLY A 5 -10.61 -44.60 2.04
CA GLY A 5 -10.42 -44.92 0.63
C GLY A 5 -9.29 -44.08 0.07
N THR A 6 -8.32 -44.74 -0.57
CA THR A 6 -7.18 -44.08 -1.23
C THR A 6 -7.70 -43.29 -2.43
N ARG A 7 -7.65 -41.94 -2.39
CA ARG A 7 -8.05 -41.08 -3.52
C ARG A 7 -6.93 -40.98 -4.56
N PHE A 8 -7.31 -41.01 -5.82
CA PHE A 8 -6.40 -40.87 -6.96
C PHE A 8 -6.62 -39.52 -7.67
N CYS A 9 -5.61 -39.05 -8.36
CA CYS A 9 -5.58 -37.82 -9.09
C CYS A 9 -6.76 -37.73 -10.10
N SER A 10 -7.48 -36.62 -10.07
CA SER A 10 -8.66 -36.39 -10.93
C SER A 10 -8.33 -36.06 -12.38
N LEU A 11 -7.05 -35.90 -12.75
CA LEU A 11 -6.66 -35.72 -14.15
C LEU A 11 -6.85 -37.01 -14.93
N GLN A 12 -7.52 -36.95 -16.06
CA GLN A 12 -7.83 -38.11 -16.90
C GLN A 12 -6.54 -38.84 -17.32
N GLY A 13 -6.49 -40.15 -17.10
CA GLY A 13 -5.32 -40.97 -17.39
C GLY A 13 -4.23 -40.99 -16.31
N CYS A 14 -4.39 -40.26 -15.19
CA CYS A 14 -3.42 -40.29 -14.10
C CYS A 14 -3.77 -41.33 -13.03
N THR A 15 -2.86 -42.26 -12.77
CA THR A 15 -3.01 -43.34 -11.75
C THR A 15 -2.31 -43.01 -10.41
N ARG A 16 -1.78 -41.80 -10.24
CA ARG A 16 -1.07 -41.42 -9.02
C ARG A 16 -2.07 -41.02 -7.92
N ARG A 17 -1.68 -41.27 -6.66
CA ARG A 17 -2.43 -40.80 -5.51
C ARG A 17 -2.44 -39.26 -5.49
N VAL A 18 -3.51 -38.69 -4.96
CA VAL A 18 -3.63 -37.24 -4.71
C VAL A 18 -2.51 -36.77 -3.79
N PHE A 19 -2.12 -35.52 -3.92
CA PHE A 19 -1.19 -34.87 -3.00
C PHE A 19 -1.89 -34.63 -1.67
N VAL A 20 -1.24 -35.00 -0.59
CA VAL A 20 -1.66 -34.72 0.79
C VAL A 20 -0.59 -33.81 1.40
N ASP A 21 -0.99 -32.67 1.89
CA ASP A 21 -0.08 -31.77 2.61
C ASP A 21 0.27 -32.37 3.99
N ALA A 22 1.54 -32.71 4.16
CA ALA A 22 2.05 -33.35 5.38
C ALA A 22 1.92 -32.46 6.65
N LYS A 23 1.75 -31.15 6.51
CA LYS A 23 1.62 -30.23 7.65
C LYS A 23 0.18 -30.00 8.06
N THR A 24 -0.73 -29.96 7.10
CA THR A 24 -2.15 -29.61 7.33
C THR A 24 -3.08 -30.81 7.23
N GLY A 25 -2.61 -31.94 6.66
CA GLY A 25 -3.43 -33.12 6.41
C GLY A 25 -4.46 -32.94 5.29
N ILE A 26 -4.43 -31.83 4.55
CA ILE A 26 -5.39 -31.53 3.49
C ILE A 26 -5.05 -32.41 2.27
N GLU A 27 -6.08 -33.15 1.80
CA GLU A 27 -6.03 -33.90 0.56
C GLU A 27 -6.49 -33.01 -0.61
N TYR A 28 -5.71 -32.99 -1.69
CA TYR A 28 -6.02 -32.25 -2.91
C TYR A 28 -6.62 -33.18 -3.98
N ASP A 29 -7.26 -32.62 -4.99
CA ASP A 29 -7.85 -33.43 -6.06
C ASP A 29 -6.84 -33.96 -7.10
N TYR A 30 -5.61 -33.42 -7.09
CA TYR A 30 -4.55 -33.78 -8.03
C TYR A 30 -3.29 -34.25 -7.30
N CYS A 31 -2.49 -35.10 -7.97
CA CYS A 31 -1.26 -35.62 -7.41
C CYS A 31 -0.11 -34.61 -7.35
N GLY A 32 -0.32 -33.42 -7.88
CA GLY A 32 0.66 -32.33 -7.88
C GLY A 32 0.22 -31.16 -8.75
N ARG A 33 0.94 -30.04 -8.64
CA ARG A 33 0.60 -28.77 -9.32
C ARG A 33 0.55 -28.90 -10.85
N THR A 34 1.40 -29.71 -11.46
CA THR A 34 1.41 -29.93 -12.92
C THR A 34 0.08 -30.51 -13.41
N HIS A 35 -0.49 -31.49 -12.67
CA HIS A 35 -1.76 -32.10 -13.05
C HIS A 35 -2.96 -31.21 -12.72
N ALA A 36 -2.86 -30.42 -11.65
CA ALA A 36 -3.85 -29.37 -11.36
C ALA A 36 -3.90 -28.32 -12.49
N LYS A 37 -2.72 -27.90 -12.98
CA LYS A 37 -2.60 -26.94 -14.10
C LYS A 37 -3.18 -27.53 -15.41
N ALA A 38 -2.80 -28.76 -15.76
CA ALA A 38 -3.30 -29.43 -16.95
C ALA A 38 -4.82 -29.57 -16.95
N ALA A 39 -5.43 -29.92 -15.81
CA ALA A 39 -6.87 -30.04 -15.68
C ALA A 39 -7.60 -28.70 -15.81
N LEU A 40 -7.00 -27.60 -15.43
CA LEU A 40 -7.57 -26.25 -15.61
C LEU A 40 -7.44 -25.78 -17.05
N GLU A 41 -6.33 -26.09 -17.73
CA GLU A 41 -6.14 -25.82 -19.15
C GLU A 41 -7.15 -26.58 -20.01
N GLU A 42 -7.45 -27.86 -19.68
CA GLU A 42 -8.48 -28.66 -20.34
C GLU A 42 -9.90 -28.08 -20.16
N GLN A 43 -10.15 -27.37 -19.06
CA GLN A 43 -11.42 -26.70 -18.78
C GLN A 43 -11.49 -25.27 -19.32
N GLY A 44 -10.46 -24.78 -20.02
CA GLY A 44 -10.37 -23.41 -20.50
C GLY A 44 -10.23 -22.36 -19.37
N LEU A 45 -9.91 -22.81 -18.15
CA LEU A 45 -9.73 -21.97 -16.97
C LEU A 45 -8.24 -21.74 -16.76
N GLN A 46 -7.80 -20.48 -16.71
CA GLN A 46 -6.48 -20.13 -16.22
C GLN A 46 -6.49 -20.19 -14.67
N LEU A 47 -5.42 -20.79 -14.11
CA LEU A 47 -5.19 -20.68 -12.66
C LEU A 47 -5.17 -19.19 -12.29
N PRO A 48 -5.98 -18.75 -11.33
CA PRO A 48 -5.77 -17.42 -10.77
C PRO A 48 -4.34 -17.36 -10.22
N PRO A 49 -3.61 -16.26 -10.45
CA PRO A 49 -2.31 -16.08 -9.84
C PRO A 49 -2.47 -16.20 -8.32
N PRO A 50 -1.49 -16.77 -7.61
CA PRO A 50 -1.54 -16.85 -6.14
C PRO A 50 -1.85 -15.46 -5.60
N HIS A 51 -2.88 -15.39 -4.78
CA HIS A 51 -3.54 -14.19 -4.31
C HIS A 51 -2.56 -13.04 -4.01
N GLY A 52 -2.70 -11.94 -4.76
CA GLY A 52 -2.27 -10.60 -4.33
C GLY A 52 -0.96 -10.05 -4.87
N MET A 53 -0.25 -10.69 -5.81
CA MET A 53 1.02 -10.14 -6.33
C MET A 53 1.01 -10.01 -7.86
N CYS A 54 0.52 -8.88 -8.33
CA CYS A 54 0.69 -8.44 -9.73
C CYS A 54 2.04 -7.71 -9.88
N HIS A 55 3.15 -8.43 -9.77
CA HIS A 55 4.43 -7.95 -10.25
C HIS A 55 4.85 -8.84 -11.42
N THR A 56 4.90 -8.26 -12.60
CA THR A 56 5.53 -8.88 -13.76
C THR A 56 7.05 -8.83 -13.62
N CYS A 57 7.74 -9.78 -14.21
CA CYS A 57 9.19 -9.84 -14.29
C CYS A 57 9.78 -8.51 -14.80
N ASN A 58 10.83 -8.01 -14.14
CA ASN A 58 11.47 -6.74 -14.50
C ASN A 58 12.38 -6.82 -15.73
N LEU A 59 12.43 -7.95 -16.42
CA LEU A 59 13.12 -8.06 -17.69
C LEU A 59 12.21 -7.58 -18.82
N ASP A 60 12.72 -6.63 -19.62
CA ASP A 60 11.97 -6.07 -20.75
C ASP A 60 11.45 -7.17 -21.69
N GLY A 61 10.16 -7.10 -22.01
CA GLY A 61 9.47 -8.07 -22.86
C GLY A 61 9.05 -9.37 -22.17
N CYS A 62 9.21 -9.49 -20.84
CA CYS A 62 8.72 -10.63 -20.08
C CYS A 62 7.43 -10.28 -19.34
N GLU A 63 6.34 -10.96 -19.67
CA GLU A 63 5.01 -10.78 -19.03
C GLU A 63 4.75 -11.78 -17.89
N GLU A 64 5.70 -12.68 -17.62
CA GLU A 64 5.57 -13.69 -16.57
C GLU A 64 5.58 -13.04 -15.17
N PRO A 65 4.78 -13.57 -14.23
CA PRO A 65 4.79 -13.10 -12.85
C PRO A 65 6.16 -13.37 -12.20
N VAL A 66 6.59 -12.46 -11.32
CA VAL A 66 7.83 -12.62 -10.55
C VAL A 66 7.78 -13.88 -9.68
N TRP A 67 8.95 -14.49 -9.49
CA TRP A 67 9.05 -15.67 -8.65
C TRP A 67 8.87 -15.31 -7.17
N PHE A 68 8.00 -16.08 -6.51
CA PHE A 68 7.77 -16.02 -5.07
C PHE A 68 8.39 -17.26 -4.41
N ASP A 69 9.31 -17.05 -3.49
CA ASP A 69 9.89 -18.11 -2.68
C ASP A 69 9.00 -18.35 -1.44
N GLU A 70 8.24 -19.44 -1.49
CA GLU A 70 7.32 -19.83 -0.41
C GLU A 70 8.07 -20.15 0.91
N SER A 71 9.33 -20.60 0.84
CA SER A 71 10.10 -20.99 2.02
C SER A 71 10.58 -19.80 2.84
N SER A 72 10.90 -18.68 2.18
CA SER A 72 11.40 -17.46 2.79
C SER A 72 10.37 -16.33 2.80
N GLY A 73 9.21 -16.48 2.13
CA GLY A 73 8.22 -15.44 1.92
C GLY A 73 8.70 -14.29 1.03
N ARG A 74 9.77 -14.50 0.27
CA ARG A 74 10.42 -13.45 -0.54
C ARG A 74 9.83 -13.41 -1.95
N VAL A 75 9.47 -12.20 -2.38
CA VAL A 75 9.16 -11.89 -3.78
C VAL A 75 10.45 -11.48 -4.48
N HIS A 76 10.75 -12.08 -5.61
CA HIS A 76 11.90 -11.76 -6.44
C HIS A 76 11.51 -10.71 -7.50
N ASP A 77 12.48 -10.02 -8.06
CA ASP A 77 12.26 -9.02 -9.11
C ASP A 77 12.11 -9.64 -10.50
N PHE A 78 12.41 -10.93 -10.64
CA PHE A 78 12.37 -11.69 -11.90
C PHE A 78 11.59 -12.99 -11.70
N CYS A 79 10.95 -13.47 -12.78
CA CYS A 79 10.17 -14.70 -12.75
C CYS A 79 11.03 -15.96 -12.57
N CYS A 80 12.32 -15.91 -12.92
CA CYS A 80 13.25 -17.03 -12.81
C CYS A 80 14.72 -16.56 -12.75
N ARG A 81 15.62 -17.49 -12.37
CA ARG A 81 17.07 -17.24 -12.29
C ARG A 81 17.68 -16.82 -13.64
N ASN A 82 17.19 -17.35 -14.75
CA ASN A 82 17.70 -17.01 -16.08
C ASN A 82 17.44 -15.54 -16.42
N HIS A 83 16.25 -15.02 -16.11
CA HIS A 83 15.93 -13.61 -16.34
C HIS A 83 16.70 -12.68 -15.40
N ALA A 84 16.93 -13.09 -14.16
CA ALA A 84 17.81 -12.37 -13.25
C ALA A 84 19.25 -12.29 -13.78
N GLN A 85 19.80 -13.40 -14.30
CA GLN A 85 21.13 -13.44 -14.91
C GLN A 85 21.21 -12.64 -16.22
N GLN A 86 20.17 -12.68 -17.04
CA GLN A 86 20.08 -11.88 -18.26
C GLN A 86 20.07 -10.37 -17.94
N ALA A 87 19.28 -9.94 -16.94
CA ALA A 87 19.26 -8.57 -16.48
C ALA A 87 20.64 -8.11 -15.95
N GLN A 88 21.39 -8.99 -15.29
CA GLN A 88 22.78 -8.70 -14.89
C GLN A 88 23.70 -8.52 -16.09
N ARG A 89 23.60 -9.38 -17.12
CA ARG A 89 24.43 -9.31 -18.32
C ARG A 89 24.14 -8.07 -19.16
N THR A 90 22.88 -7.64 -19.19
CA THR A 90 22.45 -6.45 -19.96
C THR A 90 22.62 -5.14 -19.19
N GLY A 91 23.13 -5.18 -17.96
CA GLY A 91 23.32 -4.00 -17.12
C GLY A 91 22.02 -3.38 -16.57
N LEU A 92 20.88 -4.05 -16.76
CA LEU A 92 19.57 -3.69 -16.18
C LEU A 92 19.53 -3.94 -14.67
N TRP A 93 20.42 -4.81 -14.17
CA TRP A 93 20.62 -5.07 -12.74
C TRP A 93 22.00 -4.53 -12.34
N PRO A 94 22.10 -3.58 -11.43
CA PRO A 94 23.38 -3.06 -10.98
C PRO A 94 24.16 -4.20 -10.30
N ASP A 95 25.36 -4.46 -10.82
CA ASP A 95 26.31 -5.39 -10.22
C ASP A 95 26.60 -4.94 -8.78
N SER A 96 26.20 -5.74 -7.80
CA SER A 96 26.38 -5.46 -6.37
C SER A 96 27.85 -5.24 -6.00
N ASN A 97 28.79 -5.71 -6.82
CA ASN A 97 30.22 -5.53 -6.61
C ASN A 97 30.78 -4.16 -7.03
N ARG A 98 30.05 -3.38 -7.84
CA ARG A 98 30.51 -2.04 -8.24
C ARG A 98 30.31 -0.96 -7.19
N ARG A 99 29.50 -1.21 -6.16
CA ARG A 99 29.22 -0.25 -5.06
C ARG A 99 30.31 -0.20 -3.96
N LEU A 100 31.27 -1.14 -3.95
CA LEU A 100 32.25 -1.22 -2.86
C LEU A 100 33.54 -0.41 -3.06
N GLN A 101 33.76 0.21 -4.23
CA GLN A 101 35.03 0.90 -4.52
C GLN A 101 35.07 2.42 -4.20
N GLY A 102 34.06 2.99 -3.55
CA GLY A 102 33.99 4.43 -3.30
C GLY A 102 33.63 4.87 -1.87
N ARG A 103 33.53 3.97 -0.88
CA ARG A 103 33.20 4.37 0.50
C ARG A 103 34.40 4.28 1.43
N SER A 104 34.59 5.36 2.22
CA SER A 104 35.63 5.42 3.27
C SER A 104 35.40 4.34 4.35
N GLN A 105 36.49 3.88 4.96
CA GLN A 105 36.46 2.84 6.02
C GLN A 105 35.59 3.16 7.24
N SER A 106 35.11 4.40 7.38
CA SER A 106 34.25 4.84 8.50
C SER A 106 32.81 4.34 8.39
N ASP A 107 32.34 3.93 7.21
CA ASP A 107 30.93 3.58 6.95
C ASP A 107 30.55 2.11 7.22
N ASN A 108 31.50 1.28 7.65
CA ASN A 108 31.27 -0.17 7.86
C ASN A 108 30.88 -0.54 9.30
N ARG A 109 30.55 0.42 10.16
CA ARG A 109 30.18 0.17 11.56
C ARG A 109 28.66 0.13 11.73
N CYS A 110 28.22 -0.71 12.66
CA CYS A 110 26.83 -0.80 13.10
C CYS A 110 26.25 0.59 13.42
N ALA A 111 25.09 0.90 12.91
CA ALA A 111 24.42 2.19 13.09
C ALA A 111 23.85 2.41 14.51
N LEU A 112 23.90 1.38 15.40
CA LEU A 112 23.47 1.56 16.79
C LEU A 112 24.55 2.33 17.56
N PRO A 113 24.23 3.49 18.19
CA PRO A 113 25.18 4.27 18.99
C PRO A 113 25.85 3.44 20.08
N GLY A 114 27.17 3.53 20.16
CA GLY A 114 27.99 2.75 21.09
C GLY A 114 28.39 1.36 20.58
N CYS A 115 27.97 0.95 19.38
CA CYS A 115 28.41 -0.31 18.77
C CYS A 115 29.55 -0.07 17.77
N SER A 116 30.69 -0.72 18.01
CA SER A 116 31.86 -0.67 17.12
C SER A 116 31.95 -1.87 16.16
N ALA A 117 31.02 -2.85 16.26
CA ALA A 117 31.01 -4.03 15.42
C ALA A 117 30.73 -3.69 13.94
N PRO A 118 31.31 -4.43 12.97
CA PRO A 118 31.00 -4.24 11.56
C PRO A 118 29.54 -4.54 11.29
N ARG A 119 28.98 -3.90 10.28
CA ARG A 119 27.64 -4.19 9.77
C ARG A 119 27.52 -5.63 9.29
N PHE A 120 26.37 -6.23 9.50
CA PHE A 120 26.10 -7.58 9.02
C PHE A 120 25.95 -7.56 7.49
N VAL A 121 26.66 -8.47 6.84
CA VAL A 121 26.53 -8.74 5.40
C VAL A 121 25.88 -10.11 5.26
N ASP A 122 24.75 -10.20 4.59
CA ASP A 122 24.05 -11.47 4.39
C ASP A 122 24.68 -12.30 3.25
N GLN A 123 24.16 -13.51 3.05
CA GLN A 123 24.66 -14.46 2.04
C GLN A 123 24.51 -13.93 0.59
N THR A 124 23.73 -12.86 0.38
CA THR A 124 23.55 -12.21 -0.93
C THR A 124 24.57 -11.08 -1.16
N GLY A 125 25.41 -10.77 -0.15
CA GLY A 125 26.32 -9.63 -0.16
C GLY A 125 25.66 -8.31 0.24
N PHE A 126 24.41 -8.31 0.68
CA PHE A 126 23.73 -7.10 1.14
C PHE A 126 24.22 -6.71 2.54
N MET A 127 24.67 -5.47 2.67
CA MET A 127 25.15 -4.91 3.93
C MET A 127 23.97 -4.25 4.67
N HIS A 128 23.63 -4.79 5.84
CA HIS A 128 22.60 -4.25 6.72
C HIS A 128 23.12 -3.08 7.55
N ASP A 129 22.23 -2.21 8.05
CA ASP A 129 22.64 -1.07 8.86
C ASP A 129 23.16 -1.45 10.25
N PHE A 130 22.85 -2.66 10.72
CA PHE A 130 23.24 -3.16 12.03
C PHE A 130 24.09 -4.43 11.92
N CYS A 131 24.90 -4.69 12.93
CA CYS A 131 25.76 -5.88 12.96
C CYS A 131 24.99 -7.20 13.20
N GLY A 132 23.69 -7.13 13.49
CA GLY A 132 22.85 -8.31 13.69
C GLY A 132 21.43 -7.95 14.13
N ARG A 133 20.57 -8.97 14.22
CA ARG A 133 19.13 -8.84 14.54
C ARG A 133 18.88 -8.19 15.91
N THR A 134 19.73 -8.47 16.90
CA THR A 134 19.62 -7.89 18.25
C THR A 134 19.77 -6.37 18.22
N HIS A 135 20.78 -5.86 17.52
CA HIS A 135 20.98 -4.41 17.39
C HIS A 135 19.95 -3.75 16.48
N ALA A 136 19.47 -4.44 15.47
CA ALA A 136 18.33 -4.01 14.69
C ALA A 136 17.07 -3.85 15.57
N LYS A 137 16.78 -4.82 16.45
CA LYS A 137 15.65 -4.76 17.39
C LYS A 137 15.83 -3.64 18.42
N GLN A 138 17.00 -3.49 19.02
CA GLN A 138 17.30 -2.39 19.94
C GLN A 138 17.17 -1.02 19.28
N ALA A 139 17.61 -0.89 18.03
CA ALA A 139 17.44 0.33 17.26
C ALA A 139 15.96 0.63 16.97
N GLN A 140 15.16 -0.40 16.73
CA GLN A 140 13.72 -0.28 16.60
C GLN A 140 13.05 0.16 17.91
N GLU A 141 13.41 -0.46 19.03
CA GLU A 141 12.92 -0.11 20.37
C GLU A 141 13.31 1.32 20.78
N ARG A 142 14.51 1.75 20.41
CA ARG A 142 15.00 3.13 20.62
C ARG A 142 14.49 4.13 19.57
N GLY A 143 13.67 3.66 18.62
CA GLY A 143 13.11 4.48 17.55
C GLY A 143 14.08 4.92 16.48
N MET A 144 15.24 4.31 16.41
CA MET A 144 16.22 4.56 15.36
C MET A 144 15.87 3.84 14.06
N MET A 145 15.04 2.80 14.11
CA MET A 145 14.58 2.01 12.97
C MET A 145 13.20 2.38 12.42
N GLY A 146 12.63 3.49 12.79
CA GLY A 146 11.44 4.01 12.09
C GLY A 146 11.74 4.44 10.66
N TYR A 147 13.00 4.62 10.32
CA TYR A 147 13.45 5.26 9.10
C TYR A 147 14.82 4.74 8.62
N ALA A 148 15.03 3.45 8.65
CA ALA A 148 16.18 2.84 7.99
C ALA A 148 16.11 3.12 6.48
N GLY A 149 16.81 4.14 6.07
CA GLY A 149 16.81 4.65 4.69
C GLY A 149 17.23 6.12 4.61
N THR A 150 17.70 6.70 5.71
CA THR A 150 18.17 8.10 5.72
C THR A 150 19.65 8.21 6.00
N GLY A 151 20.46 7.41 5.41
CA GLY A 151 21.91 7.53 5.51
C GLY A 151 22.58 7.68 4.17
N VAL A 152 21.81 7.62 3.09
CA VAL A 152 22.31 7.94 1.75
C VAL A 152 21.23 8.80 1.11
N GLU A 153 21.47 10.08 1.02
CA GLU A 153 21.00 10.85 -0.11
C GLU A 153 21.46 10.08 -1.34
N ASP A 154 20.57 9.24 -1.86
CA ASP A 154 20.74 8.64 -3.16
C ASP A 154 20.55 9.82 -4.12
N SER A 155 21.67 10.51 -4.39
CA SER A 155 21.75 11.75 -5.13
C SER A 155 21.20 11.58 -6.53
N GLY A 156 19.88 11.66 -6.66
CA GLY A 156 19.14 11.50 -7.90
C GLY A 156 17.79 10.80 -7.76
N MET A 157 17.46 10.19 -6.62
CA MET A 157 16.14 9.54 -6.42
C MET A 157 15.13 10.43 -5.69
N VAL A 158 15.61 11.42 -4.95
CA VAL A 158 14.79 12.41 -4.24
C VAL A 158 15.30 13.80 -4.58
N ASP A 159 14.43 14.70 -5.02
CA ASP A 159 14.79 16.07 -5.41
C ASP A 159 14.69 17.04 -4.24
N ARG A 160 13.65 16.92 -3.39
CA ARG A 160 13.42 17.81 -2.25
C ARG A 160 12.90 17.07 -1.05
N VAL A 161 13.28 17.56 0.13
CA VAL A 161 12.81 17.05 1.42
C VAL A 161 12.31 18.21 2.27
N TRP A 162 11.12 18.06 2.84
CA TRP A 162 10.58 18.96 3.87
C TRP A 162 10.40 18.18 5.15
N SER A 163 10.91 18.70 6.24
CA SER A 163 10.66 18.24 7.61
C SER A 163 9.92 19.32 8.38
N GLY A 164 9.27 18.94 9.47
CA GLY A 164 8.68 19.90 10.41
C GLY A 164 9.70 20.89 10.94
N ARG A 165 9.23 22.06 11.37
CA ARG A 165 10.11 23.10 11.91
C ARG A 165 10.72 22.64 13.25
N ASP A 166 12.00 22.91 13.41
CA ASP A 166 12.72 22.97 14.70
C ASP A 166 12.54 21.77 15.64
N GLY A 167 12.73 20.56 15.14
CA GLY A 167 12.82 19.35 15.98
C GLY A 167 11.51 18.82 16.55
N GLU A 168 10.40 19.54 16.43
CA GLU A 168 9.10 19.16 17.02
C GLU A 168 8.14 18.43 16.07
N ALA A 169 8.32 18.52 14.76
CA ALA A 169 7.44 17.83 13.83
C ALA A 169 8.17 16.67 13.11
N PRO A 170 7.93 15.47 13.53
CA PRO A 170 8.68 14.29 13.10
C PRO A 170 8.19 13.71 11.76
N TYR A 171 7.49 14.48 10.91
CA TYR A 171 7.13 14.05 9.57
C TYR A 171 8.16 14.49 8.54
N VAL A 172 8.33 13.71 7.49
CA VAL A 172 9.19 14.01 6.35
C VAL A 172 8.42 13.80 5.05
N ILE A 173 8.46 14.79 4.18
CA ILE A 173 7.90 14.72 2.84
C ILE A 173 9.03 14.82 1.83
N SER A 174 9.17 13.84 0.95
CA SER A 174 10.25 13.75 -0.02
C SER A 174 9.67 13.71 -1.44
N MET A 175 10.09 14.63 -2.30
CA MET A 175 9.70 14.60 -3.72
C MET A 175 10.50 13.52 -4.44
N LEU A 176 9.81 12.55 -5.02
CA LEU A 176 10.44 11.45 -5.75
C LEU A 176 10.82 11.89 -7.17
N THR A 177 12.02 11.55 -7.59
CA THR A 177 12.39 11.67 -9.01
C THR A 177 11.79 10.52 -9.82
N ASN A 178 11.74 10.65 -11.13
CA ASN A 178 11.29 9.59 -12.04
C ASN A 178 12.18 8.33 -12.02
N ARG A 179 13.39 8.41 -11.44
CA ARG A 179 14.32 7.29 -11.26
C ARG A 179 14.01 6.49 -9.97
N HIS A 180 13.18 7.04 -9.08
CA HIS A 180 12.84 6.34 -7.85
C HIS A 180 12.05 5.07 -8.17
N PRO A 181 12.39 3.88 -7.58
CA PRO A 181 11.79 2.59 -7.94
C PRO A 181 10.27 2.55 -7.82
N LYS A 182 9.71 3.32 -6.90
CA LYS A 182 8.25 3.37 -6.67
C LYS A 182 7.51 4.37 -7.56
N TYR A 183 8.23 5.29 -8.24
CA TYR A 183 7.59 6.38 -8.99
C TYR A 183 6.68 5.85 -10.09
N LYS A 184 7.23 4.98 -10.95
CA LYS A 184 6.49 4.40 -12.07
C LYS A 184 5.24 3.66 -11.60
N GLY A 185 5.38 2.75 -10.63
CA GLY A 185 4.25 1.95 -10.13
C GLY A 185 3.13 2.79 -9.51
N ILE A 186 3.46 3.89 -8.80
CA ILE A 186 2.45 4.80 -8.25
C ILE A 186 1.75 5.58 -9.36
N LYS A 187 2.52 6.10 -10.34
CA LYS A 187 1.98 6.79 -11.51
C LYS A 187 1.04 5.89 -12.30
N ASP A 188 1.45 4.67 -12.58
CA ASP A 188 0.68 3.70 -13.34
C ASP A 188 -0.61 3.32 -12.59
N GLN A 189 -0.53 3.08 -11.28
CA GLN A 189 -1.70 2.82 -10.44
C GLN A 189 -2.69 3.99 -10.48
N PHE A 190 -2.22 5.24 -10.41
CA PHE A 190 -3.06 6.43 -10.49
C PHE A 190 -3.81 6.50 -11.82
N LEU A 191 -3.10 6.30 -12.92
CA LEU A 191 -3.67 6.40 -14.27
C LEU A 191 -4.58 5.19 -14.61
N ALA A 192 -4.23 4.00 -14.14
CA ALA A 192 -5.02 2.78 -14.34
C ALA A 192 -6.37 2.83 -13.61
N THR A 193 -6.40 3.49 -12.43
CA THR A 193 -7.62 3.64 -11.64
C THR A 193 -8.40 4.93 -11.94
N TRP A 194 -8.01 5.69 -12.96
CA TRP A 194 -8.76 6.84 -13.47
C TRP A 194 -9.81 6.36 -14.48
N LEU A 195 -11.07 6.27 -14.04
CA LEU A 195 -12.18 5.68 -14.80
C LEU A 195 -13.17 6.71 -15.35
N HIS A 196 -13.04 8.01 -15.03
CA HIS A 196 -13.88 9.03 -15.65
C HIS A 196 -13.59 9.13 -17.14
N ASP A 197 -14.62 9.39 -17.92
CA ASP A 197 -14.51 9.61 -19.36
C ASP A 197 -13.64 10.83 -19.70
N GLY A 198 -13.09 10.84 -20.92
CA GLY A 198 -12.26 11.90 -21.41
C GLY A 198 -10.76 11.68 -21.23
N ALA A 199 -9.98 12.77 -21.34
CA ALA A 199 -8.54 12.69 -21.24
C ALA A 199 -8.07 12.34 -19.84
N LYS A 200 -7.12 11.39 -19.73
CA LYS A 200 -6.48 11.05 -18.46
C LYS A 200 -5.57 12.20 -17.99
N PRO A 201 -5.50 12.46 -16.68
CA PRO A 201 -4.64 13.51 -16.13
C PRO A 201 -3.15 13.21 -16.36
N THR A 202 -2.35 14.24 -16.35
CA THR A 202 -0.89 14.10 -16.33
C THR A 202 -0.37 14.17 -14.91
N VAL A 203 0.34 13.12 -14.45
CA VAL A 203 1.05 13.15 -13.17
C VAL A 203 2.27 14.07 -13.29
N MET A 204 2.31 15.11 -12.48
CA MET A 204 3.35 16.13 -12.47
C MET A 204 4.46 15.82 -11.48
N ARG A 205 4.07 15.42 -10.25
CA ARG A 205 4.99 15.11 -9.13
C ARG A 205 4.38 14.06 -8.24
N ILE A 206 5.25 13.32 -7.57
CA ILE A 206 4.87 12.39 -6.50
C ILE A 206 5.76 12.68 -5.30
N TYR A 207 5.13 12.89 -4.15
CA TYR A 207 5.82 13.05 -2.88
C TYR A 207 5.57 11.82 -2.02
N GLN A 208 6.61 11.30 -1.40
CA GLN A 208 6.48 10.30 -0.34
C GLN A 208 6.23 11.02 0.99
N VAL A 209 5.21 10.60 1.71
CA VAL A 209 4.90 11.09 3.05
C VAL A 209 5.39 10.05 4.05
N ARG A 210 6.32 10.44 4.91
CA ARG A 210 6.77 9.65 6.05
C ARG A 210 6.10 10.19 7.30
N ASN A 211 5.23 9.38 7.85
CA ASN A 211 4.43 9.75 9.02
C ASN A 211 5.30 9.88 10.27
N PRO A 212 4.89 10.70 11.25
CA PRO A 212 5.47 10.72 12.57
C PRO A 212 5.53 9.31 13.18
N ARG A 213 6.55 9.06 14.00
CA ARG A 213 6.73 7.76 14.66
C ARG A 213 5.47 7.33 15.41
N GLN A 214 4.86 8.25 16.17
CA GLN A 214 3.66 7.98 16.93
C GLN A 214 2.52 7.49 16.02
N VAL A 215 2.26 8.17 14.90
CA VAL A 215 1.25 7.79 13.90
C VAL A 215 1.53 6.40 13.33
N PHE A 216 2.79 6.11 13.01
CA PHE A 216 3.16 4.78 12.51
C PHE A 216 2.98 3.70 13.57
N THR A 217 3.30 3.99 14.84
CA THR A 217 3.14 3.05 15.94
C THR A 217 1.67 2.73 16.18
N THR A 218 0.78 3.74 16.26
CA THR A 218 -0.66 3.52 16.45
C THR A 218 -1.27 2.76 15.29
N TYR A 219 -0.91 3.08 14.04
CA TYR A 219 -1.32 2.32 12.87
C TYR A 219 -0.87 0.85 12.92
N SER A 220 0.38 0.58 13.36
CA SER A 220 0.89 -0.78 13.52
C SER A 220 0.14 -1.52 14.61
N SER A 221 -0.10 -0.89 15.77
CA SER A 221 -0.88 -1.49 16.86
C SER A 221 -2.32 -1.79 16.44
N TYR A 222 -2.94 -0.93 15.63
CA TYR A 222 -4.26 -1.21 15.06
C TYR A 222 -4.24 -2.47 14.18
N LYS A 223 -3.24 -2.62 13.31
CA LYS A 223 -3.09 -3.84 12.49
C LYS A 223 -2.87 -5.09 13.34
N ASP A 224 -2.07 -4.97 14.40
CA ASP A 224 -1.84 -6.08 15.33
C ASP A 224 -3.13 -6.48 16.04
N SER A 225 -4.00 -5.53 16.41
CA SER A 225 -5.32 -5.81 16.98
C SER A 225 -6.26 -6.52 16.01
N LEU A 226 -6.24 -6.13 14.72
CA LEU A 226 -7.00 -6.83 13.67
C LEU A 226 -6.50 -8.28 13.50
N ALA A 227 -5.19 -8.47 13.47
CA ALA A 227 -4.58 -9.80 13.36
C ALA A 227 -4.93 -10.69 14.55
N ALA A 228 -4.92 -10.14 15.78
CA ALA A 228 -5.25 -10.86 16.99
C ALA A 228 -6.73 -11.26 17.08
N SER A 229 -7.63 -10.46 16.49
CA SER A 229 -9.07 -10.73 16.47
C SER A 229 -9.49 -11.84 15.51
N ALA A 230 -8.61 -12.23 14.59
CA ALA A 230 -8.88 -13.20 13.54
C ALA A 230 -8.37 -14.60 13.90
N ALA A 231 -8.97 -15.22 14.89
CA ALA A 231 -8.59 -16.57 15.34
C ALA A 231 -8.57 -17.58 14.17
N GLY A 232 -7.36 -18.05 13.81
CA GLY A 232 -7.16 -19.11 12.81
C GLY A 232 -7.13 -18.66 11.33
N SER A 233 -7.27 -17.36 11.04
CA SER A 233 -7.17 -16.82 9.69
C SER A 233 -5.74 -16.38 9.36
N ASP A 234 -5.40 -16.32 8.07
CA ASP A 234 -4.16 -15.69 7.62
C ASP A 234 -4.10 -14.22 8.06
N ILE A 235 -3.00 -13.83 8.72
CA ILE A 235 -2.81 -12.47 9.27
C ILE A 235 -2.99 -11.39 8.20
N ARG A 236 -2.56 -11.63 6.96
CA ARG A 236 -2.71 -10.65 5.88
C ARG A 236 -4.17 -10.43 5.51
N SER A 237 -4.93 -11.49 5.43
CA SER A 237 -6.37 -11.45 5.16
C SER A 237 -7.12 -10.78 6.31
N ALA A 238 -6.71 -11.04 7.55
CA ALA A 238 -7.30 -10.44 8.74
C ALA A 238 -7.08 -8.92 8.81
N VAL A 239 -5.88 -8.45 8.51
CA VAL A 239 -5.54 -7.03 8.49
C VAL A 239 -6.12 -6.34 7.26
N ASN A 240 -6.17 -7.03 6.12
CA ASN A 240 -6.68 -6.52 4.85
C ASN A 240 -6.09 -5.13 4.52
N GLU A 241 -4.75 -4.96 4.67
CA GLU A 241 -4.08 -3.70 4.33
C GLU A 241 -4.06 -3.51 2.82
N THR A 242 -4.58 -2.39 2.39
CA THR A 242 -4.71 -2.07 0.96
C THR A 242 -4.37 -0.62 0.68
N ARG A 243 -4.08 -0.30 -0.58
CA ARG A 243 -3.87 1.08 -1.03
C ARG A 243 -5.18 1.67 -1.53
N ARG A 244 -5.46 2.90 -1.09
CA ARG A 244 -6.67 3.63 -1.48
C ARG A 244 -6.37 5.10 -1.73
N TRP A 245 -7.13 5.68 -2.63
CA TRP A 245 -7.09 7.12 -2.93
C TRP A 245 -7.94 7.89 -1.93
N HIS A 246 -7.49 9.09 -1.60
CA HIS A 246 -8.23 10.01 -0.74
C HIS A 246 -8.14 11.43 -1.30
N GLY A 247 -9.30 11.97 -1.64
CA GLY A 247 -9.50 13.36 -1.99
C GLY A 247 -9.79 14.19 -0.75
N THR A 248 -9.22 15.40 -0.67
CA THR A 248 -9.37 16.27 0.49
C THR A 248 -9.30 17.75 0.10
N SER A 249 -9.39 18.64 1.10
CA SER A 249 -9.36 20.08 0.89
C SER A 249 -7.98 20.68 1.17
N MET A 250 -7.70 21.82 0.53
CA MET A 250 -6.53 22.65 0.77
C MET A 250 -6.96 24.11 0.96
N SER A 251 -6.34 24.79 1.92
CA SER A 251 -6.56 26.22 2.14
C SER A 251 -6.26 27.02 0.87
N SER A 252 -7.05 28.07 0.59
CA SER A 252 -6.90 28.90 -0.61
C SER A 252 -5.53 29.57 -0.70
N SER A 253 -4.92 29.90 0.43
CA SER A 253 -3.58 30.49 0.52
C SER A 253 -2.45 29.46 0.37
N CYS A 254 -2.75 28.15 0.40
CA CYS A 254 -1.78 27.09 0.29
C CYS A 254 -1.65 26.59 -1.15
N SER A 255 -0.42 26.39 -1.61
CA SER A 255 -0.11 25.75 -2.88
C SER A 255 0.96 24.67 -2.70
N PHE A 256 1.11 24.17 -1.46
CA PHE A 256 2.10 23.12 -1.17
C PHE A 256 1.97 21.94 -2.12
N GLY A 257 3.11 21.47 -2.61
CA GLY A 257 3.18 20.38 -3.60
C GLY A 257 2.94 20.85 -5.04
N ILE A 258 2.05 21.81 -5.27
CA ILE A 258 1.80 22.41 -6.60
C ILE A 258 2.89 23.44 -6.90
N ASP A 259 3.11 24.40 -6.00
CA ASP A 259 4.32 25.21 -6.04
C ASP A 259 5.46 24.48 -5.36
N ILE A 260 6.50 24.18 -6.13
CA ILE A 260 7.66 23.42 -5.68
C ILE A 260 8.45 24.14 -4.57
N ASN A 261 8.31 25.45 -4.44
CA ASN A 261 9.04 26.25 -3.45
C ASN A 261 8.25 26.41 -2.15
N GLN A 262 6.95 26.14 -2.17
CA GLN A 262 6.13 26.31 -0.97
C GLN A 262 6.27 25.11 -0.03
N ARG A 263 6.52 25.40 1.25
CA ARG A 263 6.48 24.43 2.34
C ARG A 263 5.04 24.11 2.75
N PRO A 264 4.80 22.97 3.42
CA PRO A 264 3.51 22.74 4.08
C PRO A 264 3.14 23.93 4.97
N CYS A 265 1.91 24.39 4.85
CA CYS A 265 1.41 25.48 5.69
C CYS A 265 1.02 24.96 7.08
N THR A 266 0.83 25.89 8.03
CA THR A 266 0.38 25.61 9.40
C THR A 266 -1.10 25.92 9.61
N ASP A 267 -1.85 26.20 8.53
CA ASP A 267 -3.27 26.47 8.61
C ASP A 267 -4.04 25.19 9.00
N PRO A 268 -4.73 25.15 10.15
CA PRO A 268 -5.47 23.96 10.59
C PRO A 268 -6.66 23.61 9.67
N ALA A 269 -7.08 24.55 8.82
CA ALA A 269 -8.12 24.31 7.82
C ALA A 269 -7.56 23.67 6.54
N CYS A 270 -6.25 23.62 6.36
CA CYS A 270 -5.61 22.96 5.23
C CYS A 270 -5.46 21.48 5.49
N ALA A 271 -6.43 20.68 5.06
CA ALA A 271 -6.42 19.24 5.29
C ALA A 271 -5.20 18.55 4.63
N VAL A 272 -4.75 19.00 3.46
CA VAL A 272 -3.53 18.47 2.81
C VAL A 272 -2.32 18.55 3.76
N CYS A 273 -2.03 19.73 4.31
CA CYS A 273 -0.86 19.92 5.18
C CYS A 273 -1.04 19.26 6.54
N THR A 274 -2.25 19.30 7.10
CA THR A 274 -2.58 18.66 8.38
C THR A 274 -2.43 17.14 8.28
N ILE A 275 -2.97 16.50 7.22
CA ILE A 275 -2.82 15.06 7.00
C ILE A 275 -1.36 14.68 6.81
N CYS A 276 -0.56 15.47 6.11
CA CYS A 276 0.88 15.23 5.99
C CYS A 276 1.60 15.27 7.35
N ALA A 277 1.19 16.16 8.25
CA ALA A 277 1.83 16.38 9.53
C ALA A 277 1.38 15.41 10.62
N THR A 278 0.07 15.11 10.70
CA THR A 278 -0.53 14.39 11.83
C THR A 278 -1.34 13.16 11.45
N SER A 279 -1.44 12.83 10.14
CA SER A 279 -2.33 11.81 9.59
C SER A 279 -3.82 12.20 9.72
N PHE A 280 -4.68 11.21 9.60
CA PHE A 280 -6.14 11.38 9.59
C PHE A 280 -6.72 11.56 11.00
N ASP A 281 -7.80 12.36 11.08
CA ASP A 281 -8.55 12.51 12.31
C ASP A 281 -10.05 12.58 12.00
N LEU A 282 -10.84 11.67 12.56
CA LEU A 282 -12.28 11.54 12.40
C LEU A 282 -13.04 12.81 12.80
N LYS A 283 -12.45 13.66 13.66
CA LYS A 283 -13.10 14.95 14.03
C LYS A 283 -13.30 15.88 12.82
N HIS A 284 -12.52 15.68 11.75
CA HIS A 284 -12.63 16.44 10.50
C HIS A 284 -13.56 15.79 9.46
N SER A 285 -14.04 14.56 9.71
CA SER A 285 -14.97 13.88 8.81
C SER A 285 -16.28 14.66 8.64
N GLY A 286 -16.72 14.82 7.40
CA GLY A 286 -17.97 15.52 7.07
C GLY A 286 -17.93 17.05 7.24
N ARG A 287 -16.79 17.63 7.61
CA ARG A 287 -16.66 19.10 7.61
C ARG A 287 -16.60 19.61 6.17
N ALA A 288 -17.29 20.72 5.92
CA ALA A 288 -17.18 21.41 4.64
C ALA A 288 -15.73 21.84 4.40
N ALA A 289 -15.26 21.68 3.16
CA ALA A 289 -14.15 22.48 2.68
C ALA A 289 -14.50 23.98 2.89
N LEU A 290 -13.50 24.81 3.19
CA LEU A 290 -13.68 26.25 3.36
C LEU A 290 -14.54 26.83 2.22
N GLY A 291 -15.71 27.34 2.55
CA GLY A 291 -16.65 27.96 1.59
C GLY A 291 -17.68 27.02 0.95
N GLY A 292 -17.66 25.71 1.23
CA GLY A 292 -18.66 24.75 0.77
C GLY A 292 -19.71 24.44 1.83
N SER A 293 -20.91 24.00 1.41
CA SER A 293 -21.92 23.45 2.32
C SER A 293 -21.36 22.21 3.02
N ALA A 294 -21.52 22.09 4.33
CA ALA A 294 -21.22 20.85 5.03
C ALA A 294 -21.95 19.71 4.31
N ARG A 295 -21.22 18.64 3.97
CA ARG A 295 -21.85 17.43 3.40
C ARG A 295 -22.74 16.83 4.49
N ARG A 296 -24.03 17.16 4.45
CA ARG A 296 -24.99 16.79 5.50
C ARG A 296 -25.24 15.29 5.56
N ASN A 297 -25.02 14.57 4.46
CA ASN A 297 -25.31 13.14 4.38
C ASN A 297 -24.04 12.38 4.01
N LEU A 298 -23.28 11.97 5.02
CA LEU A 298 -22.28 10.92 4.87
C LEU A 298 -23.02 9.59 4.80
N ARG A 299 -23.06 8.98 3.62
CA ARG A 299 -23.84 7.76 3.34
C ARG A 299 -23.57 6.60 4.31
N TYR A 300 -22.34 6.53 4.81
CA TYR A 300 -21.89 5.52 5.75
C TYR A 300 -21.46 6.14 7.09
N GLY A 301 -22.08 7.24 7.47
CA GLY A 301 -21.82 7.92 8.73
C GLY A 301 -20.45 8.60 8.79
N ARG A 302 -20.07 8.97 10.01
CA ARG A 302 -18.83 9.67 10.29
C ARG A 302 -17.63 8.72 10.27
N GLY A 303 -16.90 8.71 9.18
CA GLY A 303 -15.74 7.85 8.94
C GLY A 303 -14.68 8.51 8.06
N LEU A 304 -13.58 7.83 7.83
CA LEU A 304 -12.54 8.21 6.88
C LEU A 304 -12.82 7.48 5.56
N TYR A 305 -13.06 8.26 4.51
CA TYR A 305 -13.53 7.80 3.21
C TYR A 305 -12.39 7.67 2.21
N PHE A 306 -12.34 6.53 1.53
CA PHE A 306 -11.32 6.18 0.55
C PHE A 306 -11.95 5.52 -0.67
N SER A 307 -11.24 5.50 -1.81
CA SER A 307 -11.68 4.80 -3.00
C SER A 307 -10.54 4.01 -3.66
N ARG A 308 -10.89 2.91 -4.32
CA ARG A 308 -9.99 2.22 -5.27
C ARG A 308 -9.78 3.04 -6.55
N VAL A 309 -10.73 3.95 -6.87
CA VAL A 309 -10.82 4.71 -8.10
C VAL A 309 -10.30 6.12 -7.86
N SER A 310 -9.20 6.48 -8.54
CA SER A 310 -8.56 7.79 -8.40
C SER A 310 -9.45 8.92 -8.91
N SER A 311 -10.17 8.70 -10.01
CA SER A 311 -11.12 9.70 -10.55
C SER A 311 -12.28 9.96 -9.60
N LYS A 312 -12.81 8.98 -8.86
CA LYS A 312 -13.80 9.21 -7.81
C LYS A 312 -13.24 10.11 -6.71
N SER A 313 -12.02 9.87 -6.26
CA SER A 313 -11.39 10.71 -5.24
C SER A 313 -11.10 12.13 -5.74
N ASN A 314 -10.94 12.33 -7.05
CA ASN A 314 -10.79 13.65 -7.66
C ASN A 314 -12.02 14.56 -7.46
N ASP A 315 -13.23 13.99 -7.36
CA ASP A 315 -14.47 14.74 -7.14
C ASP A 315 -14.49 15.45 -5.77
N TYR A 316 -13.59 15.06 -4.88
CA TYR A 316 -13.44 15.64 -3.54
C TYR A 316 -12.24 16.59 -3.41
N ASN A 317 -11.55 16.88 -4.53
CA ASN A 317 -10.31 17.66 -4.57
C ASN A 317 -10.47 19.08 -5.16
N GLU A 318 -11.66 19.56 -5.41
CA GLU A 318 -11.89 20.86 -6.06
C GLU A 318 -11.16 22.01 -5.36
N SER A 319 -11.20 22.02 -4.01
CA SER A 319 -10.52 23.08 -3.24
C SER A 319 -8.99 23.01 -3.30
N THR A 320 -8.43 21.90 -3.80
CA THR A 320 -6.98 21.80 -4.05
C THR A 320 -6.57 22.35 -5.41
N GLU A 321 -7.53 22.67 -6.28
CA GLU A 321 -7.26 23.16 -7.63
C GLU A 321 -6.51 24.49 -7.60
N ARG A 322 -5.44 24.56 -8.38
CA ARG A 322 -4.68 25.77 -8.65
C ARG A 322 -4.54 25.92 -10.16
N HIS A 323 -4.80 27.13 -10.62
CA HIS A 323 -4.55 27.50 -12.00
C HIS A 323 -3.08 27.93 -12.13
N VAL A 324 -2.30 27.11 -12.80
CA VAL A 324 -0.92 27.41 -13.15
C VAL A 324 -0.83 27.64 -14.67
N PRO A 325 0.23 28.29 -15.19
CA PRO A 325 0.31 28.58 -16.63
C PRO A 325 0.10 27.38 -17.54
N GLN A 326 0.36 26.17 -17.03
CA GLN A 326 0.25 24.93 -17.79
C GLN A 326 -1.12 24.24 -17.66
N GLY A 327 -2.08 24.79 -16.91
CA GLY A 327 -3.43 24.25 -16.75
C GLY A 327 -3.89 24.07 -15.31
N ARG A 328 -5.04 23.41 -15.11
CA ARG A 328 -5.62 23.14 -13.80
C ARG A 328 -4.86 22.01 -13.10
N THR A 329 -4.29 22.28 -11.95
CA THR A 329 -3.50 21.31 -11.18
C THR A 329 -4.14 21.04 -9.84
N ARG A 330 -4.23 19.76 -9.48
CA ARG A 330 -4.81 19.26 -8.21
C ARG A 330 -3.83 18.33 -7.48
N ILE A 331 -4.20 17.97 -6.26
CA ILE A 331 -3.39 17.11 -5.40
C ILE A 331 -4.28 16.06 -4.72
N MET A 332 -3.74 14.82 -4.55
CA MET A 332 -4.48 13.69 -4.00
C MET A 332 -3.55 12.80 -3.19
N PHE A 333 -4.06 12.15 -2.16
CA PHE A 333 -3.32 11.15 -1.40
C PHE A 333 -3.51 9.74 -1.94
N LEU A 334 -2.42 8.96 -1.90
CA LEU A 334 -2.45 7.50 -1.89
C LEU A 334 -2.10 7.03 -0.48
N CYS A 335 -3.01 6.29 0.14
CA CYS A 335 -2.96 5.90 1.54
C CYS A 335 -2.81 4.40 1.70
N LYS A 336 -2.25 3.97 2.82
CA LYS A 336 -2.42 2.62 3.33
C LYS A 336 -3.62 2.61 4.25
N VAL A 337 -4.51 1.65 4.04
CA VAL A 337 -5.74 1.49 4.82
C VAL A 337 -5.84 0.04 5.25
N ALA A 338 -5.96 -0.20 6.55
CA ALA A 338 -6.22 -1.51 7.13
C ALA A 338 -7.74 -1.67 7.31
N LEU A 339 -8.37 -2.35 6.37
CA LEU A 339 -9.82 -2.50 6.31
C LEU A 339 -10.34 -3.54 7.31
N GLY A 340 -9.50 -4.51 7.69
CA GLY A 340 -9.96 -5.62 8.54
C GLY A 340 -11.10 -6.41 7.88
N ALA A 341 -12.03 -6.88 8.68
CA ALA A 341 -13.28 -7.45 8.19
C ALA A 341 -14.17 -6.35 7.61
N GLU A 342 -14.57 -6.49 6.37
CA GLU A 342 -15.39 -5.52 5.64
C GLU A 342 -16.86 -5.93 5.66
N TRP A 343 -17.74 -4.98 5.97
CA TRP A 343 -19.15 -5.10 5.63
C TRP A 343 -19.39 -4.52 4.24
N LYS A 344 -19.77 -5.37 3.30
CA LYS A 344 -20.14 -4.99 1.94
C LYS A 344 -21.58 -4.53 1.93
N VAL A 345 -21.78 -3.22 1.88
CA VAL A 345 -23.09 -2.59 2.02
C VAL A 345 -23.79 -2.51 0.68
N THR A 346 -24.98 -3.10 0.63
CA THR A 346 -25.90 -3.07 -0.51
C THR A 346 -26.84 -1.86 -0.43
N GLU A 347 -27.63 -1.65 -1.49
CA GLU A 347 -28.68 -0.65 -1.47
C GLU A 347 -29.81 -1.02 -0.48
N ALA A 348 -30.08 -2.31 -0.30
CA ALA A 348 -31.06 -2.81 0.66
C ALA A 348 -30.65 -2.43 2.10
N ASP A 349 -29.39 -2.68 2.46
CA ASP A 349 -28.88 -2.29 3.79
C ASP A 349 -29.08 -0.79 4.07
N LEU A 350 -28.86 0.07 3.05
CA LEU A 350 -29.04 1.53 3.20
C LEU A 350 -30.50 1.95 3.34
N ARG A 351 -31.45 1.14 2.87
CA ARG A 351 -32.89 1.40 3.06
C ARG A 351 -33.37 0.96 4.43
N GLU A 352 -32.73 -0.08 4.99
CA GLU A 352 -33.14 -0.65 6.28
C GLU A 352 -32.63 0.15 7.47
N GLN A 353 -31.45 0.76 7.36
CA GLN A 353 -30.84 1.46 8.49
C GLN A 353 -29.80 2.51 8.09
N ASP A 354 -29.65 3.51 8.94
CA ASP A 354 -28.51 4.43 8.87
C ASP A 354 -27.23 3.72 9.30
N ILE A 355 -26.21 3.78 8.45
CA ILE A 355 -24.91 3.15 8.71
C ILE A 355 -23.99 4.13 9.42
N ASP A 356 -23.51 3.77 10.59
CA ASP A 356 -22.53 4.50 11.38
C ASP A 356 -21.52 3.56 12.04
N ALA A 357 -20.54 4.13 12.74
CA ALA A 357 -19.51 3.36 13.46
C ALA A 357 -20.10 2.35 14.45
N ASN A 358 -21.21 2.66 15.13
CA ASN A 358 -21.83 1.80 16.11
C ASN A 358 -22.54 0.61 15.46
N VAL A 359 -23.22 0.86 14.33
CA VAL A 359 -23.87 -0.19 13.53
C VAL A 359 -22.83 -1.15 12.98
N VAL A 360 -21.73 -0.62 12.44
CA VAL A 360 -20.62 -1.42 11.91
C VAL A 360 -19.96 -2.26 13.01
N ALA A 361 -19.69 -1.68 14.18
CA ALA A 361 -19.06 -2.39 15.30
C ALA A 361 -19.96 -3.48 15.92
N ARG A 362 -21.29 -3.28 15.93
CA ARG A 362 -22.25 -4.26 16.41
C ARG A 362 -22.43 -5.45 15.46
N GLY A 363 -22.21 -5.20 14.17
CA GLY A 363 -22.26 -6.19 13.09
C GLY A 363 -23.67 -6.71 12.78
N TYR A 364 -24.00 -6.76 11.50
CA TYR A 364 -25.12 -7.55 10.99
C TYR A 364 -24.60 -8.99 10.78
N GLY A 365 -24.55 -9.78 11.87
CA GLY A 365 -24.06 -11.15 11.81
C GLY A 365 -22.54 -11.37 11.86
N CYS A 366 -21.73 -10.33 11.67
CA CYS A 366 -20.28 -10.39 11.87
C CYS A 366 -19.74 -9.00 12.28
N ARG A 367 -18.81 -8.98 13.23
CA ARG A 367 -18.13 -7.72 13.60
C ARG A 367 -17.30 -7.24 12.42
N ALA A 368 -17.67 -6.11 11.84
CA ALA A 368 -16.91 -5.46 10.81
C ALA A 368 -16.02 -4.34 11.39
N HIS A 369 -14.92 -4.06 10.71
CA HIS A 369 -13.98 -2.98 11.06
C HIS A 369 -14.12 -1.82 10.08
N SER A 370 -14.67 -2.11 8.89
CA SER A 370 -14.86 -1.13 7.82
C SER A 370 -16.13 -1.43 7.03
N VAL A 371 -16.55 -0.42 6.26
CA VAL A 371 -17.61 -0.57 5.25
C VAL A 371 -17.00 -0.50 3.88
N THR A 372 -17.49 -1.34 2.99
CA THR A 372 -17.30 -1.24 1.53
C THR A 372 -18.65 -1.00 0.88
N GLY A 373 -18.88 0.25 0.48
CA GLY A 373 -20.06 0.62 -0.30
C GLY A 373 -19.94 0.08 -1.72
N LEU A 374 -20.87 -0.81 -2.09
CA LEU A 374 -20.88 -1.48 -3.37
C LEU A 374 -21.34 -0.58 -4.51
N THR A 375 -20.93 -0.94 -5.72
CA THR A 375 -21.45 -0.31 -6.96
C THR A 375 -22.87 -0.77 -7.28
N VAL A 376 -23.57 0.00 -8.11
CA VAL A 376 -24.91 -0.38 -8.59
C VAL A 376 -24.88 -1.74 -9.29
N SER A 377 -23.81 -2.04 -10.05
CA SER A 377 -23.64 -3.34 -10.71
C SER A 377 -23.49 -4.50 -9.73
N ASP A 378 -23.03 -4.22 -8.51
CA ASP A 378 -22.84 -5.21 -7.45
C ASP A 378 -23.96 -5.19 -6.40
N GLY A 379 -25.08 -4.57 -6.72
CA GLY A 379 -26.26 -4.46 -5.83
C GLY A 379 -26.16 -3.33 -4.79
N GLY A 380 -25.22 -2.42 -4.94
CA GLY A 380 -25.06 -1.24 -4.09
C GLY A 380 -25.68 0.01 -4.69
N ALA A 381 -25.31 1.17 -4.16
CA ALA A 381 -25.88 2.46 -4.54
C ALA A 381 -24.84 3.47 -5.05
N LEU A 382 -23.63 2.99 -5.43
CA LEU A 382 -22.53 3.85 -5.86
C LEU A 382 -22.18 3.59 -7.34
N ASN A 383 -21.66 4.64 -8.01
CA ASN A 383 -21.04 4.45 -9.33
C ASN A 383 -19.68 3.77 -9.23
N TYR A 384 -18.95 4.01 -8.14
CA TYR A 384 -17.64 3.44 -7.84
C TYR A 384 -17.55 3.06 -6.37
N GLU A 385 -16.90 1.92 -6.08
CA GLU A 385 -16.68 1.41 -4.73
C GLU A 385 -16.04 2.46 -3.81
N GLU A 386 -16.46 2.48 -2.55
CA GLU A 386 -15.97 3.34 -1.50
C GLU A 386 -15.69 2.54 -0.24
N ASN A 387 -14.51 2.76 0.36
CA ASN A 387 -14.16 2.13 1.62
C ASN A 387 -14.18 3.17 2.73
N VAL A 388 -14.79 2.83 3.87
CA VAL A 388 -14.90 3.69 5.03
C VAL A 388 -14.39 2.99 6.26
N VAL A 389 -13.45 3.63 6.97
CA VAL A 389 -12.94 3.15 8.26
C VAL A 389 -13.30 4.13 9.37
N TYR A 390 -13.47 3.61 10.60
CA TYR A 390 -14.03 4.34 11.73
C TYR A 390 -13.03 4.54 12.87
N ALA A 391 -11.74 4.33 12.60
CA ALA A 391 -10.66 4.61 13.53
C ALA A 391 -9.59 5.50 12.86
N ASN A 392 -9.05 6.47 13.59
CA ASN A 392 -7.95 7.30 13.11
C ASN A 392 -6.74 6.46 12.71
N ASP A 393 -6.51 5.39 13.46
CA ASP A 393 -5.37 4.49 13.33
C ASP A 393 -5.52 3.47 12.20
N ALA A 394 -6.68 3.43 11.54
CA ALA A 394 -6.94 2.48 10.45
C ALA A 394 -6.30 2.91 9.13
N ALA A 395 -5.80 4.14 9.01
CA ALA A 395 -5.23 4.64 7.77
C ALA A 395 -4.07 5.60 8.00
N ILE A 396 -3.08 5.58 7.09
CA ILE A 396 -1.99 6.55 7.05
C ILE A 396 -1.74 7.04 5.61
N PRO A 397 -1.41 8.33 5.40
CA PRO A 397 -0.96 8.81 4.10
C PRO A 397 0.41 8.20 3.76
N SER A 398 0.61 7.84 2.49
CA SER A 398 1.87 7.27 2.01
C SER A 398 2.49 8.11 0.91
N TYR A 399 1.66 8.61 -0.01
CA TYR A 399 2.11 9.44 -1.11
C TYR A 399 1.12 10.55 -1.37
N LEU A 400 1.64 11.66 -1.88
CA LEU A 400 0.88 12.80 -2.36
C LEU A 400 1.16 12.94 -3.86
N ILE A 401 0.12 12.92 -4.68
CA ILE A 401 0.21 12.96 -6.14
C ILE A 401 -0.27 14.33 -6.60
N VAL A 402 0.57 15.04 -7.32
CA VAL A 402 0.22 16.29 -8.02
C VAL A 402 -0.04 15.96 -9.47
N TYR A 403 -1.20 16.31 -9.97
CA TYR A 403 -1.62 16.00 -11.32
C TYR A 403 -2.34 17.16 -11.99
N ARG A 404 -2.25 17.20 -13.32
CA ARG A 404 -2.89 18.21 -14.17
C ARG A 404 -4.11 17.62 -14.85
N LEU A 405 -5.18 18.40 -14.84
CA LEU A 405 -6.38 18.16 -15.64
C LEU A 405 -6.34 18.95 -16.94
N TYR A 406 -6.96 18.42 -17.98
CA TYR A 406 -7.10 19.03 -19.28
C TYR A 406 -8.49 19.62 -19.48
#